data_89ea16f0d272f8bd90c702ee06be5dcc
#
_entry.id   89ea16f0d272f8bd90c702ee06be5dcc
#
_cell.length_a   1.000
_cell.length_b   1.000
_cell.length_c   1.000
_cell.angle_alpha   90.00
_cell.angle_beta   90.00
_cell.angle_gamma   90.00
#
_symmetry.space_group_name_H-M   'P 1'
#
loop_
_entity.id
_entity.type
_entity.pdbx_description
1 polymer ?
#
loop_
_entity_poly.entity_id
_entity_poly.type
_entity_poly.pdbx_seq_one_letter_code
_entity_poly.pdbx_strand_id
1 'polypeptide(L)'
;HARNTGLDNARGDYIGMVDSDDLIEPTMFATLYSAVQVDGVRLAACAGDCIDADGKKIEGRMVTIRQGGVRDAQELLLEAFQTGSFYGPLSWNKLFDARLFKEKGIHYDETMLFGDDASVLHRVFEGERCNCLTDVLYHYRTRAGQITTAGFPPRKTDDLRMYWEWLQYFSARPGREEYYDWAVVRYWKIFYQFWCQS
;
A
#
# COMPACT_ATOMS: atom_id res chain seq x y z
N HIS A 1 4.06 15.95 1.46
CA HIS A 1 5.24 16.55 2.12
C HIS A 1 5.89 15.62 3.15
N ALA A 2 5.21 15.16 4.21
CA ALA A 2 5.87 14.43 5.31
C ALA A 2 6.62 13.17 4.85
N ARG A 3 6.02 12.33 3.98
CA ARG A 3 6.67 11.10 3.46
C ARG A 3 7.91 11.42 2.63
N ASN A 4 7.85 12.39 1.73
CA ASN A 4 9.02 12.80 0.93
C ASN A 4 10.12 13.36 1.81
N THR A 5 9.78 14.23 2.77
CA THR A 5 10.76 14.74 3.77
C THR A 5 11.42 13.58 4.52
N GLY A 6 10.62 12.55 4.90
CA GLY A 6 11.15 11.33 5.52
C GLY A 6 12.11 10.57 4.61
N LEU A 7 11.74 10.35 3.34
CA LEU A 7 12.58 9.69 2.34
C LEU A 7 13.91 10.44 2.12
N ASP A 8 13.85 11.76 1.96
CA ASP A 8 15.02 12.61 1.68
C ASP A 8 16.02 12.68 2.85
N ASN A 9 15.51 12.50 4.08
CA ASN A 9 16.34 12.56 5.28
C ASN A 9 16.68 11.18 5.87
N ALA A 10 16.12 10.10 5.34
CA ALA A 10 16.40 8.75 5.81
C ALA A 10 17.86 8.37 5.54
N ARG A 11 18.55 7.87 6.57
CA ARG A 11 19.98 7.48 6.52
C ARG A 11 20.19 5.98 6.77
N GLY A 12 19.12 5.24 7.07
CA GLY A 12 19.17 3.81 7.29
C GLY A 12 19.18 3.04 5.98
N ASP A 13 19.58 1.78 6.06
CA ASP A 13 19.56 0.85 4.93
C ASP A 13 18.15 0.41 4.55
N TYR A 14 17.20 0.55 5.47
CA TYR A 14 15.81 0.21 5.29
C TYR A 14 14.88 1.35 5.70
N ILE A 15 13.71 1.41 5.06
CA ILE A 15 12.64 2.35 5.34
C ILE A 15 11.39 1.59 5.76
N GLY A 16 10.86 1.91 6.92
CA GLY A 16 9.53 1.52 7.38
C GLY A 16 8.68 2.75 7.59
N MET A 17 7.42 2.67 7.26
CA MET A 17 6.46 3.74 7.47
C MET A 17 5.41 3.32 8.47
N VAL A 18 4.99 4.23 9.34
CA VAL A 18 3.93 4.03 10.32
C VAL A 18 3.07 5.28 10.34
N ASP A 19 1.77 5.12 10.22
CA ASP A 19 0.86 6.24 10.37
C ASP A 19 0.73 6.58 11.87
N SER A 20 0.77 7.87 12.19
CA SER A 20 0.90 8.35 13.59
C SER A 20 -0.29 8.02 14.49
N ASP A 21 -1.38 7.59 13.92
CA ASP A 21 -2.61 7.22 14.63
C ASP A 21 -2.83 5.70 14.78
N ASP A 22 -1.93 4.91 14.23
CA ASP A 22 -1.98 3.46 14.27
C ASP A 22 -1.11 2.86 15.39
N LEU A 23 -1.17 1.54 15.54
CA LEU A 23 -0.34 0.78 16.48
C LEU A 23 0.43 -0.30 15.71
N ILE A 24 1.61 -0.62 16.21
CA ILE A 24 2.42 -1.73 15.71
C ILE A 24 2.82 -2.66 16.86
N GLU A 25 2.99 -3.94 16.56
CA GLU A 25 3.62 -4.85 17.49
C GLU A 25 5.08 -4.46 17.73
N PRO A 26 5.58 -4.52 18.97
CA PRO A 26 6.97 -4.15 19.28
C PRO A 26 8.02 -4.90 18.45
N THR A 27 7.66 -6.09 17.97
CA THR A 27 8.55 -6.96 17.17
C THR A 27 8.44 -6.72 15.66
N MET A 28 7.52 -5.87 15.19
CA MET A 28 7.21 -5.72 13.75
C MET A 28 8.46 -5.50 12.90
N PHE A 29 9.25 -4.49 13.19
CA PHE A 29 10.41 -4.18 12.36
C PHE A 29 11.54 -5.21 12.50
N ALA A 30 11.73 -5.82 13.66
CA ALA A 30 12.69 -6.91 13.81
C ALA A 30 12.29 -8.13 12.98
N THR A 31 10.99 -8.47 12.96
CA THR A 31 10.45 -9.57 12.17
C THR A 31 10.55 -9.29 10.67
N LEU A 32 10.15 -8.10 10.23
CA LEU A 32 10.30 -7.68 8.83
C LEU A 32 11.77 -7.61 8.39
N TYR A 33 12.67 -7.14 9.26
CA TYR A 33 14.09 -7.13 8.98
C TYR A 33 14.65 -8.54 8.76
N SER A 34 14.26 -9.49 9.59
CA SER A 34 14.64 -10.90 9.39
C SER A 34 14.10 -11.44 8.07
N ALA A 35 12.88 -11.04 7.69
CA ALA A 35 12.26 -11.49 6.44
C ALA A 35 12.93 -10.94 5.18
N VAL A 36 13.53 -9.74 5.21
CA VAL A 36 14.26 -9.18 4.06
C VAL A 36 15.69 -9.73 3.91
N GLN A 37 16.18 -10.56 4.85
CA GLN A 37 17.50 -11.18 4.74
C GLN A 37 17.53 -12.39 3.79
N VAL A 38 16.40 -12.76 3.19
CA VAL A 38 16.33 -13.81 2.16
C VAL A 38 16.90 -13.29 0.84
N ASP A 39 17.71 -14.10 0.18
CA ASP A 39 18.37 -13.72 -1.07
C ASP A 39 17.41 -13.26 -2.16
N GLY A 40 17.73 -12.14 -2.78
CA GLY A 40 16.93 -11.53 -3.84
C GLY A 40 15.64 -10.88 -3.35
N VAL A 41 15.49 -10.64 -2.04
CA VAL A 41 14.36 -9.92 -1.45
C VAL A 41 14.81 -8.54 -1.03
N ARG A 42 14.09 -7.51 -1.46
CA ARG A 42 14.35 -6.10 -1.12
C ARG A 42 13.23 -5.45 -0.33
N LEU A 43 12.13 -6.18 -0.11
CA LEU A 43 11.04 -5.71 0.74
C LEU A 43 10.35 -6.88 1.43
N ALA A 44 9.81 -6.64 2.62
CA ALA A 44 8.94 -7.56 3.33
C ALA A 44 7.64 -6.86 3.73
N ALA A 45 6.57 -7.62 3.84
CA ALA A 45 5.27 -7.13 4.25
C ALA A 45 4.67 -8.06 5.30
N CYS A 46 3.97 -7.50 6.29
CA CYS A 46 3.23 -8.26 7.29
C CYS A 46 1.72 -8.06 7.14
N ALA A 47 0.95 -8.97 7.72
CA ALA A 47 -0.48 -8.80 7.85
C ALA A 47 -0.80 -7.69 8.87
N GLY A 48 -2.02 -7.17 8.77
CA GLY A 48 -2.57 -6.22 9.71
C GLY A 48 -4.01 -6.54 10.05
N ASP A 49 -4.53 -5.90 11.07
CA ASP A 49 -5.95 -5.90 11.41
C ASP A 49 -6.46 -4.49 11.66
N CYS A 50 -7.75 -4.36 11.97
CA CYS A 50 -8.36 -3.10 12.32
C CYS A 50 -8.73 -3.09 13.81
N ILE A 51 -8.44 -1.96 14.45
CA ILE A 51 -8.85 -1.68 15.85
C ILE A 51 -9.72 -0.43 15.90
N ASP A 52 -10.55 -0.33 16.91
CA ASP A 52 -11.32 0.88 17.20
C ASP A 52 -10.48 1.96 17.92
N ALA A 53 -11.11 3.07 18.29
CA ALA A 53 -10.44 4.17 18.99
C ALA A 53 -9.83 3.73 20.34
N ASP A 54 -10.42 2.75 20.99
CA ASP A 54 -9.99 2.22 22.29
C ASP A 54 -8.95 1.09 22.17
N GLY A 55 -8.57 0.73 20.93
CA GLY A 55 -7.59 -0.32 20.64
C GLY A 55 -8.18 -1.73 20.60
N LYS A 56 -9.50 -1.88 20.62
CA LYS A 56 -10.18 -3.17 20.54
C LYS A 56 -10.30 -3.59 19.07
N LYS A 57 -9.98 -4.86 18.79
CA LYS A 57 -10.07 -5.44 17.45
C LYS A 57 -11.50 -5.39 16.91
N ILE A 58 -11.61 -4.98 15.65
CA ILE A 58 -12.87 -4.97 14.89
C ILE A 58 -12.93 -6.25 14.06
N GLU A 59 -13.82 -7.17 14.43
CA GLU A 59 -13.97 -8.44 13.74
C GLU A 59 -14.49 -8.27 12.31
N GLY A 60 -14.05 -9.14 11.40
CA GLY A 60 -14.46 -9.14 10.00
C GLY A 60 -13.87 -8.00 9.15
N ARG A 61 -13.06 -7.13 9.75
CA ARG A 61 -12.38 -6.03 9.06
C ARG A 61 -10.87 -6.22 9.15
N MET A 62 -10.35 -7.10 8.30
CA MET A 62 -8.93 -7.47 8.33
C MET A 62 -8.21 -7.01 7.09
N VAL A 63 -7.04 -6.41 7.30
CA VAL A 63 -6.02 -6.21 6.28
C VAL A 63 -5.05 -7.38 6.38
N THR A 64 -5.29 -8.46 5.65
CA THR A 64 -4.48 -9.67 5.76
C THR A 64 -3.70 -9.98 4.49
N ILE A 65 -2.48 -10.49 4.68
CA ILE A 65 -1.77 -11.25 3.67
C ILE A 65 -2.28 -12.69 3.77
N ARG A 66 -2.87 -13.19 2.69
CA ARG A 66 -3.49 -14.53 2.66
C ARG A 66 -2.46 -15.64 2.47
N GLN A 67 -1.41 -15.35 1.72
CA GLN A 67 -0.36 -16.30 1.41
C GLN A 67 1.00 -15.74 1.81
N GLY A 68 1.68 -16.42 2.69
CA GLY A 68 3.05 -16.12 3.10
C GLY A 68 4.09 -16.61 2.10
N GLY A 69 5.34 -16.16 2.31
CA GLY A 69 6.49 -16.55 1.50
C GLY A 69 6.92 -15.50 0.49
N VAL A 70 7.95 -15.85 -0.27
CA VAL A 70 8.57 -14.93 -1.24
C VAL A 70 7.88 -15.03 -2.59
N ARG A 71 7.41 -13.90 -3.11
CA ARG A 71 6.70 -13.80 -4.39
C ARG A 71 6.99 -12.48 -5.12
N ASP A 72 6.54 -12.34 -6.35
CA ASP A 72 6.56 -11.07 -7.08
C ASP A 72 5.81 -10.01 -6.27
N ALA A 73 6.47 -8.87 -6.00
CA ALA A 73 5.87 -7.82 -5.18
C ALA A 73 4.62 -7.20 -5.85
N GLN A 74 4.55 -7.16 -7.17
CA GLN A 74 3.37 -6.65 -7.87
C GLN A 74 2.13 -7.54 -7.67
N GLU A 75 2.28 -8.82 -7.36
CA GLU A 75 1.13 -9.69 -7.02
C GLU A 75 0.33 -9.17 -5.82
N LEU A 76 0.95 -8.40 -4.91
CA LEU A 76 0.25 -7.75 -3.81
C LEU A 76 -0.81 -6.74 -4.32
N LEU A 77 -0.53 -6.07 -5.44
CA LEU A 77 -1.48 -5.15 -6.06
C LEU A 77 -2.63 -5.93 -6.70
N LEU A 78 -2.30 -6.99 -7.43
CA LEU A 78 -3.30 -7.84 -8.08
C LEU A 78 -4.25 -8.47 -7.05
N GLU A 79 -3.70 -9.01 -5.98
CA GLU A 79 -4.49 -9.57 -4.88
C GLU A 79 -5.41 -8.51 -4.24
N ALA A 80 -4.95 -7.27 -4.09
CA ALA A 80 -5.76 -6.16 -3.59
C ALA A 80 -6.93 -5.84 -4.55
N PHE A 81 -6.71 -5.90 -5.85
CA PHE A 81 -7.77 -5.71 -6.84
C PHE A 81 -8.82 -6.82 -6.78
N GLN A 82 -8.39 -8.07 -6.75
CA GLN A 82 -9.26 -9.23 -6.79
C GLN A 82 -10.09 -9.39 -5.50
N THR A 83 -9.48 -9.12 -4.36
CA THR A 83 -10.09 -9.40 -3.06
C THR A 83 -10.72 -8.17 -2.39
N GLY A 84 -10.42 -6.97 -2.89
CA GLY A 84 -10.76 -5.71 -2.21
C GLY A 84 -9.96 -5.48 -0.93
N SER A 85 -8.90 -6.24 -0.72
CA SER A 85 -7.96 -6.06 0.38
C SER A 85 -7.05 -4.86 0.08
N PHE A 86 -6.82 -3.99 1.06
CA PHE A 86 -6.04 -2.78 0.87
C PHE A 86 -4.56 -2.90 1.23
N TYR A 87 -4.09 -4.04 1.72
CA TYR A 87 -2.71 -4.16 2.21
C TYR A 87 -1.64 -4.10 1.10
N GLY A 88 -1.98 -4.49 -0.12
CA GLY A 88 -1.06 -4.44 -1.26
C GLY A 88 -0.52 -3.04 -1.51
N PRO A 89 -1.39 -2.07 -1.76
CA PRO A 89 -1.00 -0.69 -2.09
C PRO A 89 -0.72 0.20 -0.88
N LEU A 90 -0.54 -0.34 0.32
CA LEU A 90 -0.23 0.43 1.54
C LEU A 90 1.25 0.37 1.89
N SER A 91 1.82 1.47 2.35
CA SER A 91 3.24 1.57 2.70
C SER A 91 3.53 1.13 4.14
N TRP A 92 2.57 1.26 5.04
CA TRP A 92 2.78 1.18 6.48
C TRP A 92 3.01 -0.23 7.04
N ASN A 93 2.64 -1.30 6.35
CA ASN A 93 2.86 -2.68 6.80
C ASN A 93 4.10 -3.32 6.17
N LYS A 94 5.06 -2.52 5.76
CA LYS A 94 6.21 -2.98 4.96
C LYS A 94 7.53 -2.42 5.48
N LEU A 95 8.59 -3.17 5.18
CA LEU A 95 9.96 -2.72 5.29
C LEU A 95 10.61 -2.81 3.90
N PHE A 96 11.16 -1.70 3.45
CA PHE A 96 11.76 -1.54 2.12
C PHE A 96 13.26 -1.34 2.24
N ASP A 97 14.06 -1.95 1.36
CA ASP A 97 15.42 -1.50 1.10
C ASP A 97 15.36 -0.03 0.66
N ALA A 98 16.07 0.85 1.35
CA ALA A 98 16.02 2.30 1.11
C ALA A 98 16.43 2.68 -0.33
N ARG A 99 17.27 1.84 -0.95
CA ARG A 99 17.73 2.04 -2.34
C ARG A 99 16.61 1.96 -3.36
N LEU A 100 15.51 1.25 -3.07
CA LEU A 100 14.36 1.12 -3.98
C LEU A 100 13.79 2.47 -4.39
N PHE A 101 13.62 3.38 -3.44
CA PHE A 101 13.11 4.72 -3.71
C PHE A 101 14.11 5.57 -4.49
N LYS A 102 15.38 5.52 -4.11
CA LYS A 102 16.45 6.31 -4.72
C LYS A 102 16.78 5.86 -6.15
N GLU A 103 16.97 4.55 -6.36
CA GLU A 103 17.33 3.97 -7.66
C GLU A 103 16.20 4.17 -8.71
N LYS A 104 14.95 4.12 -8.26
CA LYS A 104 13.78 4.29 -9.13
C LYS A 104 13.29 5.76 -9.20
N GLY A 105 13.95 6.68 -8.51
CA GLY A 105 13.58 8.09 -8.48
C GLY A 105 12.15 8.33 -7.97
N ILE A 106 11.75 7.60 -6.94
CA ILE A 106 10.36 7.60 -6.46
C ILE A 106 10.17 8.63 -5.37
N HIS A 107 9.22 9.53 -5.60
CA HIS A 107 8.65 10.44 -4.62
C HIS A 107 7.13 10.36 -4.68
N TYR A 108 6.49 10.60 -3.55
CA TYR A 108 5.04 10.71 -3.42
C TYR A 108 4.56 12.01 -4.07
N ASP A 109 3.41 11.98 -4.73
CA ASP A 109 2.78 13.19 -5.26
C ASP A 109 2.16 13.99 -4.10
N GLU A 110 2.74 15.15 -3.81
CA GLU A 110 2.32 16.01 -2.70
C GLU A 110 0.98 16.72 -2.93
N THR A 111 0.45 16.63 -4.14
CA THR A 111 -0.86 17.17 -4.48
C THR A 111 -1.99 16.19 -4.20
N MET A 112 -1.66 14.90 -4.02
CA MET A 112 -2.63 13.86 -3.68
C MET A 112 -2.89 13.80 -2.18
N LEU A 113 -4.14 13.66 -1.80
CA LEU A 113 -4.58 13.44 -0.42
C LEU A 113 -5.10 12.03 -0.18
N PHE A 114 -5.49 11.34 -1.26
CA PHE A 114 -5.96 9.96 -1.22
C PHE A 114 -5.17 9.12 -2.22
N GLY A 115 -4.93 7.85 -1.88
CA GLY A 115 -4.27 6.92 -2.77
C GLY A 115 -2.80 7.24 -3.03
N ASP A 116 -2.18 8.16 -2.26
CA ASP A 116 -0.79 8.54 -2.42
C ASP A 116 0.16 7.35 -2.30
N ASP A 117 -0.09 6.42 -1.38
CA ASP A 117 0.67 5.16 -1.27
C ASP A 117 0.58 4.36 -2.57
N ALA A 118 -0.64 4.10 -3.02
CA ALA A 118 -0.89 3.31 -4.22
C ALA A 118 -0.32 3.96 -5.48
N SER A 119 -0.27 5.30 -5.54
CA SER A 119 0.27 6.04 -6.68
C SER A 119 1.76 5.75 -6.94
N VAL A 120 2.52 5.32 -5.95
CA VAL A 120 3.95 5.05 -6.08
C VAL A 120 4.32 3.56 -6.01
N LEU A 121 3.56 2.76 -5.24
CA LEU A 121 3.97 1.38 -4.94
C LEU A 121 4.01 0.46 -6.15
N HIS A 122 3.21 0.69 -7.18
CA HIS A 122 3.29 -0.07 -8.42
C HIS A 122 4.67 0.04 -9.10
N ARG A 123 5.33 1.21 -8.97
CA ARG A 123 6.70 1.43 -9.46
C ARG A 123 7.75 0.87 -8.50
N VAL A 124 7.53 1.00 -7.19
CA VAL A 124 8.42 0.41 -6.17
C VAL A 124 8.51 -1.09 -6.34
N PHE A 125 7.38 -1.75 -6.60
CA PHE A 125 7.28 -3.20 -6.71
C PHE A 125 7.77 -3.78 -8.05
N GLU A 126 7.94 -2.94 -9.08
CA GLU A 126 8.36 -3.41 -10.41
C GLU A 126 9.69 -4.15 -10.37
N GLY A 127 9.67 -5.43 -10.76
CA GLY A 127 10.85 -6.28 -10.79
C GLY A 127 11.37 -6.73 -9.42
N GLU A 128 10.62 -6.46 -8.35
CA GLU A 128 11.03 -6.78 -6.98
C GLU A 128 10.31 -8.04 -6.46
N ARG A 129 10.97 -8.69 -5.50
CA ARG A 129 10.39 -9.80 -4.72
C ARG A 129 10.08 -9.32 -3.31
N CYS A 130 8.89 -9.69 -2.82
CA CYS A 130 8.45 -9.42 -1.46
C CYS A 130 8.38 -10.71 -0.65
N ASN A 131 8.94 -10.71 0.56
CA ASN A 131 8.65 -11.76 1.54
C ASN A 131 7.43 -11.37 2.36
N CYS A 132 6.35 -12.10 2.16
CA CYS A 132 5.05 -11.86 2.79
C CYS A 132 4.91 -12.70 4.05
N LEU A 133 4.56 -12.05 5.16
CA LEU A 133 4.33 -12.68 6.46
C LEU A 133 2.84 -12.64 6.77
N THR A 134 2.30 -13.76 7.25
CA THR A 134 0.90 -13.85 7.70
C THR A 134 0.69 -13.37 9.14
N ASP A 135 1.78 -13.03 9.82
CA ASP A 135 1.77 -12.48 11.16
C ASP A 135 1.11 -11.09 11.17
N VAL A 136 0.14 -10.90 12.05
CA VAL A 136 -0.53 -9.61 12.26
C VAL A 136 0.35 -8.77 13.16
N LEU A 137 1.06 -7.81 12.56
CA LEU A 137 2.03 -6.96 13.25
C LEU A 137 1.69 -5.46 13.16
N TYR A 138 0.65 -5.11 12.41
CA TYR A 138 0.15 -3.75 12.25
C TYR A 138 -1.34 -3.67 12.59
N HIS A 139 -1.74 -2.64 13.35
CA HIS A 139 -3.10 -2.41 13.80
C HIS A 139 -3.60 -1.07 13.31
N TYR A 140 -4.37 -1.10 12.23
CA TYR A 140 -5.01 0.08 11.66
C TYR A 140 -6.13 0.58 12.54
N ARG A 141 -5.99 1.79 13.08
CA ARG A 141 -6.97 2.37 13.99
C ARG A 141 -8.09 3.08 13.21
N THR A 142 -9.32 2.68 13.47
CA THR A 142 -10.51 3.33 12.90
C THR A 142 -11.14 4.27 13.93
N ARG A 143 -11.33 5.52 13.52
CA ARG A 143 -11.96 6.57 14.34
C ARG A 143 -13.03 7.32 13.55
N ALA A 144 -14.01 7.89 14.24
CA ALA A 144 -14.96 8.81 13.62
C ALA A 144 -14.23 10.05 13.07
N GLY A 145 -14.59 10.50 11.89
CA GLY A 145 -14.00 11.69 11.26
C GLY A 145 -12.66 11.49 10.58
N GLN A 146 -12.17 10.25 10.44
CA GLN A 146 -11.01 9.97 9.58
C GLN A 146 -11.30 10.32 8.13
N ILE A 147 -10.25 10.68 7.41
CA ILE A 147 -10.30 10.99 5.97
C ILE A 147 -10.95 9.84 5.18
N THR A 148 -10.65 8.58 5.55
CA THR A 148 -11.19 7.38 4.91
C THR A 148 -12.66 7.11 5.23
N THR A 149 -13.19 7.63 6.35
CA THR A 149 -14.58 7.45 6.79
C THR A 149 -15.45 8.71 6.57
N ALA A 150 -14.83 9.85 6.27
CA ALA A 150 -15.57 11.06 5.88
C ALA A 150 -16.39 10.77 4.62
N GLY A 151 -17.61 11.34 4.57
CA GLY A 151 -18.46 11.29 3.37
C GLY A 151 -17.67 11.70 2.12
N PHE A 152 -18.32 11.81 1.00
CA PHE A 152 -17.70 12.03 -0.30
C PHE A 152 -17.15 13.48 -0.46
N PRO A 153 -15.86 13.77 -0.14
CA PRO A 153 -15.29 15.07 -0.44
C PRO A 153 -14.82 15.12 -1.90
N PRO A 154 -14.81 16.29 -2.56
CA PRO A 154 -14.30 16.45 -3.94
C PRO A 154 -12.89 15.89 -4.16
N ARG A 155 -12.11 15.74 -3.09
CA ARG A 155 -10.72 15.24 -3.10
C ARG A 155 -10.59 13.71 -3.28
N LYS A 156 -11.68 12.95 -3.17
CA LYS A 156 -11.67 11.52 -3.58
C LYS A 156 -11.46 11.33 -5.09
N THR A 157 -11.46 12.42 -5.88
CA THR A 157 -11.05 12.35 -7.30
C THR A 157 -9.58 11.93 -7.48
N ASP A 158 -8.75 12.02 -6.44
CA ASP A 158 -7.37 11.51 -6.47
C ASP A 158 -7.32 10.00 -6.77
N ASP A 159 -8.33 9.22 -6.32
CA ASP A 159 -8.44 7.81 -6.66
C ASP A 159 -8.56 7.58 -8.17
N LEU A 160 -9.31 8.43 -8.89
CA LEU A 160 -9.40 8.34 -10.35
C LEU A 160 -8.06 8.65 -11.02
N ARG A 161 -7.35 9.64 -10.51
CA ARG A 161 -6.00 9.99 -10.99
C ARG A 161 -5.03 8.84 -10.78
N MET A 162 -5.03 8.24 -9.59
CA MET A 162 -4.20 7.08 -9.27
C MET A 162 -4.47 5.91 -10.23
N TYR A 163 -5.73 5.52 -10.42
CA TYR A 163 -6.06 4.43 -11.35
C TYR A 163 -5.75 4.79 -12.80
N TRP A 164 -5.88 6.05 -13.21
CA TRP A 164 -5.48 6.51 -14.52
C TRP A 164 -3.97 6.36 -14.73
N GLU A 165 -3.14 6.71 -13.75
CA GLU A 165 -1.70 6.49 -13.78
C GLU A 165 -1.36 4.99 -13.88
N TRP A 166 -2.09 4.14 -13.18
CA TRP A 166 -1.92 2.68 -13.28
C TRP A 166 -2.30 2.13 -14.65
N LEU A 167 -3.38 2.63 -15.25
CA LEU A 167 -3.76 2.26 -16.62
C LEU A 167 -2.63 2.59 -17.62
N GLN A 168 -2.09 3.78 -17.54
CA GLN A 168 -0.97 4.19 -18.40
C GLN A 168 0.27 3.33 -18.13
N TYR A 169 0.57 3.09 -16.87
CA TYR A 169 1.72 2.29 -16.47
C TYR A 169 1.63 0.85 -16.97
N PHE A 170 0.52 0.15 -16.76
CA PHE A 170 0.36 -1.25 -17.12
C PHE A 170 0.11 -1.44 -18.62
N SER A 171 -0.52 -0.50 -19.32
CA SER A 171 -0.71 -0.57 -20.78
C SER A 171 0.61 -0.64 -21.56
N ALA A 172 1.67 -0.08 -21.02
CA ALA A 172 2.99 -0.04 -21.64
C ALA A 172 3.87 -1.26 -21.27
N ARG A 173 3.36 -2.25 -20.50
CA ARG A 173 4.15 -3.37 -19.96
C ARG A 173 3.62 -4.71 -20.40
N PRO A 174 4.31 -5.40 -21.33
CA PRO A 174 3.95 -6.76 -21.74
C PRO A 174 3.96 -7.72 -20.55
N GLY A 175 2.98 -8.63 -20.50
CA GLY A 175 2.82 -9.62 -19.43
C GLY A 175 2.15 -9.07 -18.17
N ARG A 176 1.59 -7.86 -18.26
CA ARG A 176 0.83 -7.22 -17.18
C ARG A 176 -0.61 -6.87 -17.59
N GLU A 177 -1.15 -7.59 -18.58
CA GLU A 177 -2.49 -7.37 -19.12
C GLU A 177 -3.57 -7.53 -18.04
N GLU A 178 -3.44 -8.51 -17.16
CA GLU A 178 -4.39 -8.71 -16.06
C GLU A 178 -4.42 -7.52 -15.09
N TYR A 179 -3.27 -6.91 -14.81
CA TYR A 179 -3.19 -5.70 -13.97
C TYR A 179 -3.89 -4.51 -14.62
N TYR A 180 -3.71 -4.37 -15.94
CA TYR A 180 -4.39 -3.36 -16.73
C TYR A 180 -5.92 -3.55 -16.67
N ASP A 181 -6.41 -4.76 -16.91
CA ASP A 181 -7.84 -5.08 -16.89
C ASP A 181 -8.48 -4.78 -15.53
N TRP A 182 -7.81 -5.16 -14.44
CA TRP A 182 -8.28 -4.83 -13.10
C TRP A 182 -8.24 -3.32 -12.81
N ALA A 183 -7.23 -2.60 -13.29
CA ALA A 183 -7.16 -1.15 -13.16
C ALA A 183 -8.32 -0.47 -13.92
N VAL A 184 -8.68 -0.97 -15.13
CA VAL A 184 -9.87 -0.53 -15.88
C VAL A 184 -11.13 -0.72 -15.05
N VAL A 185 -11.34 -1.93 -14.51
CA VAL A 185 -12.53 -2.24 -13.69
C VAL A 185 -12.63 -1.31 -12.49
N ARG A 186 -11.51 -1.07 -11.80
CA ARG A 186 -11.48 -0.18 -10.63
C ARG A 186 -11.71 1.28 -11.00
N TYR A 187 -11.09 1.76 -12.07
CA TYR A 187 -11.30 3.11 -12.57
C TYR A 187 -12.79 3.38 -12.84
N TRP A 188 -13.44 2.51 -13.62
CA TRP A 188 -14.86 2.67 -13.93
C TRP A 188 -15.77 2.51 -12.73
N LYS A 189 -15.45 1.62 -11.79
CA LYS A 189 -16.20 1.49 -10.53
C LYS A 189 -16.16 2.79 -9.73
N ILE A 190 -15.00 3.41 -9.57
CA ILE A 190 -14.85 4.68 -8.86
C ILE A 190 -15.56 5.79 -9.64
N PHE A 191 -15.35 5.89 -10.95
CA PHE A 191 -16.03 6.87 -11.79
C PHE A 191 -17.56 6.78 -11.66
N TYR A 192 -18.15 5.59 -11.70
CA TYR A 192 -19.57 5.37 -11.53
C TYR A 192 -20.07 5.78 -10.14
N GLN A 193 -19.31 5.48 -9.10
CA GLN A 193 -19.62 5.94 -7.74
C GLN A 193 -19.66 7.47 -7.64
N PHE A 194 -18.74 8.15 -8.32
CA PHE A 194 -18.77 9.61 -8.43
C PHE A 194 -20.01 10.10 -9.15
N TRP A 195 -20.31 9.53 -10.28
CA TRP A 195 -21.48 9.91 -11.09
C TRP A 195 -22.80 9.76 -10.33
N CYS A 196 -22.96 8.71 -9.53
CA CYS A 196 -24.18 8.48 -8.76
C CYS A 196 -24.32 9.39 -7.52
N GLN A 197 -23.28 10.09 -7.11
CA GLN A 197 -23.26 10.95 -5.92
C GLN A 197 -23.20 12.45 -6.26
N SER A 198 -23.02 12.79 -7.53
CA SER A 198 -23.11 14.17 -8.05
C SER A 198 -24.55 14.54 -8.39
#